data_9acde36c55b3bcba1bc824ffe102c0c3
#
_entry.id   9acde36c55b3bcba1bc824ffe102c0c3
#
_cell.length_a   1.000
_cell.length_b   1.000
_cell.length_c   1.000
_cell.angle_alpha   90.00
_cell.angle_beta   90.00
_cell.angle_gamma   90.00
#
_symmetry.space_group_name_H-M   'P 1'
#
loop_
_entity.id
_entity.type
_entity.pdbx_description
1 polymer ?
#
loop_
_entity_poly.entity_id
_entity_poly.type
_entity_poly.pdbx_seq_one_letter_code
_entity_poly.pdbx_strand_id
1 'polypeptide(L)'
;MYIKNAKLEKLMKAAKKAGTLVIGCDDISKNYGGYYVAGSFWACHVKGDEATPEFLALIVKFSGRIPAAGEEYTIHTGMKETAIYGARDFYLPGRFVKATVEAIKTGVTVETELGATLAVYQEPKRLLVYAVNKDVADVIDFKQLSENEDTPEIHLTNGDKAICYGNETCYLEVWRMDINDMPEDCPAKKVLEAIEGTQVF
;
A
#
# COMPACT_ATOMS: atom_id res chain seq x y z
N MET A 1 -11.60 0.20 10.01
CA MET A 1 -10.62 -0.11 8.91
C MET A 1 -11.06 0.63 7.65
N TYR A 2 -10.18 1.41 7.04
CA TYR A 2 -10.47 2.27 5.87
C TYR A 2 -10.14 1.62 4.50
N ILE A 3 -10.04 0.30 4.44
CA ILE A 3 -9.67 -0.44 3.23
C ILE A 3 -10.91 -0.97 2.51
N LYS A 4 -11.05 -0.66 1.22
CA LYS A 4 -12.08 -1.24 0.33
C LYS A 4 -11.72 -2.69 0.00
N ASN A 5 -12.30 -3.66 0.70
CA ASN A 5 -12.03 -5.08 0.50
C ASN A 5 -12.19 -5.53 -0.97
N ALA A 6 -13.20 -5.03 -1.69
CA ALA A 6 -13.39 -5.36 -3.11
C ALA A 6 -12.26 -4.86 -4.02
N LYS A 7 -11.66 -3.70 -3.70
CA LYS A 7 -10.49 -3.17 -4.42
C LYS A 7 -9.23 -3.94 -4.04
N LEU A 8 -9.03 -4.21 -2.75
CA LEU A 8 -7.91 -5.03 -2.26
C LEU A 8 -7.94 -6.43 -2.90
N GLU A 9 -9.12 -7.05 -3.01
CA GLU A 9 -9.27 -8.35 -3.69
C GLU A 9 -8.79 -8.31 -5.15
N LYS A 10 -9.07 -7.22 -5.88
CA LYS A 10 -8.57 -7.05 -7.26
C LYS A 10 -7.05 -6.99 -7.29
N LEU A 11 -6.43 -6.25 -6.38
CA LEU A 11 -4.96 -6.18 -6.26
C LEU A 11 -4.37 -7.55 -5.90
N MET A 12 -4.97 -8.27 -4.96
CA MET A 12 -4.54 -9.62 -4.60
C MET A 12 -4.64 -10.59 -5.78
N LYS A 13 -5.71 -10.53 -6.58
CA LYS A 13 -5.84 -11.35 -7.81
C LYS A 13 -4.75 -11.03 -8.81
N ALA A 14 -4.45 -9.76 -9.03
CA ALA A 14 -3.38 -9.32 -9.93
C ALA A 14 -2.00 -9.78 -9.42
N ALA A 15 -1.70 -9.60 -8.14
CA ALA A 15 -0.47 -10.05 -7.51
C ALA A 15 -0.32 -11.58 -7.56
N LYS A 16 -1.40 -12.34 -7.31
CA LYS A 16 -1.40 -13.81 -7.47
C LYS A 16 -1.08 -14.23 -8.90
N LYS A 17 -1.68 -13.58 -9.89
CA LYS A 17 -1.41 -13.84 -11.31
C LYS A 17 0.06 -13.54 -11.67
N ALA A 18 0.62 -12.49 -11.11
CA ALA A 18 2.02 -12.12 -11.29
C ALA A 18 3.01 -12.96 -10.47
N GLY A 19 2.53 -13.83 -9.57
CA GLY A 19 3.36 -14.64 -8.69
C GLY A 19 4.04 -13.86 -7.56
N THR A 20 3.49 -12.72 -7.18
CA THR A 20 4.07 -11.81 -6.19
C THR A 20 3.20 -11.60 -4.94
N LEU A 21 2.07 -12.30 -4.85
CA LEU A 21 1.18 -12.19 -3.70
C LEU A 21 1.81 -12.84 -2.47
N VAL A 22 1.94 -12.06 -1.42
CA VAL A 22 2.38 -12.50 -0.10
C VAL A 22 1.26 -12.24 0.89
N ILE A 23 1.00 -13.19 1.77
CA ILE A 23 0.04 -13.08 2.88
C ILE A 23 0.71 -13.61 4.13
N GLY A 24 0.69 -12.86 5.22
CA GLY A 24 1.30 -13.30 6.45
C GLY A 24 0.66 -12.71 7.71
N CYS A 25 1.19 -13.11 8.83
CA CYS A 25 0.79 -12.64 10.14
C CYS A 25 2.02 -12.35 10.99
N ASP A 26 2.13 -11.13 11.49
CA ASP A 26 3.12 -10.75 12.48
C ASP A 26 2.74 -11.30 13.86
N ASP A 27 3.62 -11.12 14.84
CA ASP A 27 3.35 -11.48 16.22
C ASP A 27 2.23 -10.61 16.82
N ILE A 28 1.01 -11.16 16.83
CA ILE A 28 -0.21 -10.48 17.31
C ILE A 28 -0.10 -10.06 18.80
N SER A 29 0.79 -10.68 19.56
CA SER A 29 1.03 -10.31 20.97
C SER A 29 1.72 -8.96 21.14
N LYS A 30 2.29 -8.41 20.07
CA LYS A 30 2.92 -7.08 20.06
C LYS A 30 1.89 -6.00 19.72
N ASN A 31 2.08 -4.81 20.27
CA ASN A 31 1.14 -3.67 20.13
C ASN A 31 0.72 -3.35 18.69
N TYR A 32 1.52 -3.73 17.70
CA TYR A 32 1.25 -3.49 16.27
C TYR A 32 1.25 -4.78 15.46
N GLY A 33 1.17 -5.95 16.11
CA GLY A 33 1.08 -7.22 15.43
C GLY A 33 -0.24 -7.37 14.68
N GLY A 34 -0.20 -8.00 13.52
CA GLY A 34 -1.40 -8.14 12.70
C GLY A 34 -1.16 -8.91 11.42
N TYR A 35 -2.15 -8.83 10.55
CA TYR A 35 -2.12 -9.50 9.25
C TYR A 35 -1.63 -8.55 8.17
N TYR A 36 -0.82 -9.05 7.24
CA TYR A 36 -0.38 -8.29 6.09
C TYR A 36 -0.61 -9.03 4.79
N VAL A 37 -0.83 -8.24 3.75
CA VAL A 37 -0.99 -8.69 2.38
C VAL A 37 -0.14 -7.80 1.49
N ALA A 38 0.67 -8.35 0.60
CA ALA A 38 1.55 -7.56 -0.25
C ALA A 38 1.59 -8.08 -1.69
N GLY A 39 1.86 -7.17 -2.62
CA GLY A 39 2.24 -7.43 -4.00
C GLY A 39 3.61 -6.81 -4.31
N SER A 40 3.96 -6.67 -5.60
CA SER A 40 5.27 -6.12 -6.01
C SER A 40 5.51 -4.68 -5.57
N PHE A 41 4.46 -3.84 -5.55
CA PHE A 41 4.59 -2.39 -5.39
C PHE A 41 3.65 -1.83 -4.32
N TRP A 42 3.08 -2.68 -3.50
CA TRP A 42 2.18 -2.30 -2.43
C TRP A 42 2.20 -3.31 -1.30
N ALA A 43 1.88 -2.85 -0.10
CA ALA A 43 1.64 -3.71 1.05
C ALA A 43 0.55 -3.09 1.93
N CYS A 44 -0.31 -3.94 2.46
CA CYS A 44 -1.37 -3.57 3.40
C CYS A 44 -1.16 -4.35 4.69
N HIS A 45 -1.24 -3.67 5.82
CA HIS A 45 -1.17 -4.28 7.15
C HIS A 45 -2.41 -3.87 7.95
N VAL A 46 -3.04 -4.81 8.63
CA VAL A 46 -4.19 -4.60 9.51
C VAL A 46 -3.86 -5.17 10.88
N LYS A 47 -4.01 -4.35 11.93
CA LYS A 47 -3.78 -4.76 13.31
C LYS A 47 -4.70 -5.94 13.67
N GLY A 48 -4.19 -6.91 14.43
CA GLY A 48 -4.85 -8.20 14.62
C GLY A 48 -6.24 -8.11 15.25
N ASP A 49 -6.42 -7.23 16.24
CA ASP A 49 -7.68 -6.96 16.93
C ASP A 49 -8.66 -6.11 16.11
N GLU A 50 -8.17 -5.44 15.06
CA GLU A 50 -8.94 -4.57 14.15
C GLU A 50 -9.29 -5.25 12.81
N ALA A 51 -8.82 -6.48 12.61
CA ALA A 51 -9.07 -7.22 11.38
C ALA A 51 -10.54 -7.64 11.28
N THR A 52 -11.25 -7.04 10.33
CA THR A 52 -12.69 -7.35 10.14
C THR A 52 -12.90 -8.76 9.59
N PRO A 53 -14.09 -9.37 9.85
CA PRO A 53 -14.42 -10.69 9.29
C PRO A 53 -14.30 -10.75 7.77
N GLU A 54 -14.64 -9.68 7.06
CA GLU A 54 -14.53 -9.59 5.60
C GLU A 54 -13.08 -9.59 5.13
N PHE A 55 -12.19 -8.89 5.86
CA PHE A 55 -10.76 -8.91 5.56
C PHE A 55 -10.15 -10.29 5.82
N LEU A 56 -10.50 -10.93 6.95
CA LEU A 56 -10.05 -12.28 7.25
C LEU A 56 -10.60 -13.32 6.24
N ALA A 57 -11.85 -13.17 5.80
CA ALA A 57 -12.41 -14.01 4.73
C ALA A 57 -11.65 -13.85 3.42
N LEU A 58 -11.18 -12.63 3.13
CA LEU A 58 -10.34 -12.38 1.97
C LEU A 58 -8.98 -13.09 2.09
N ILE A 59 -8.33 -13.03 3.24
CA ILE A 59 -7.12 -13.81 3.53
C ILE A 59 -7.37 -15.29 3.25
N VAL A 60 -8.39 -15.88 3.89
CA VAL A 60 -8.71 -17.32 3.75
C VAL A 60 -9.00 -17.69 2.28
N LYS A 61 -9.66 -16.83 1.54
CA LYS A 61 -9.94 -17.04 0.10
C LYS A 61 -8.67 -17.27 -0.74
N PHE A 62 -7.56 -16.61 -0.39
CA PHE A 62 -6.31 -16.70 -1.14
C PHE A 62 -5.32 -17.71 -0.56
N SER A 63 -5.21 -17.80 0.77
CA SER A 63 -4.24 -18.67 1.48
C SER A 63 -4.82 -20.00 1.94
N GLY A 64 -6.15 -20.18 1.85
CA GLY A 64 -6.83 -21.39 2.33
C GLY A 64 -7.06 -21.42 3.85
N ARG A 65 -6.35 -20.63 4.62
CA ARG A 65 -6.50 -20.49 6.07
C ARG A 65 -6.00 -19.13 6.55
N ILE A 66 -6.29 -18.78 7.79
CA ILE A 66 -5.69 -17.63 8.46
C ILE A 66 -4.27 -18.00 8.88
N PRO A 67 -3.23 -17.21 8.51
CA PRO A 67 -1.86 -17.44 8.97
C PRO A 67 -1.75 -17.35 10.49
N ALA A 68 -0.98 -18.23 11.10
CA ALA A 68 -0.59 -18.08 12.49
C ALA A 68 0.51 -17.01 12.64
N ALA A 69 0.73 -16.55 13.88
CA ALA A 69 1.79 -15.59 14.16
C ALA A 69 3.16 -16.06 13.64
N GLY A 70 3.82 -15.24 12.84
CA GLY A 70 5.09 -15.55 12.19
C GLY A 70 4.99 -16.41 10.93
N GLU A 71 3.78 -16.81 10.50
CA GLU A 71 3.59 -17.49 9.22
C GLU A 71 3.48 -16.50 8.05
N GLU A 72 4.09 -16.87 6.92
CA GLU A 72 3.99 -16.15 5.66
C GLU A 72 3.80 -17.15 4.50
N TYR A 73 2.91 -16.79 3.58
CA TYR A 73 2.65 -17.54 2.35
C TYR A 73 2.98 -16.70 1.12
N THR A 74 3.72 -17.26 0.17
CA THR A 74 3.82 -16.74 -1.19
C THR A 74 2.87 -17.52 -2.09
N ILE A 75 1.95 -16.85 -2.77
CA ILE A 75 0.85 -17.46 -3.50
C ILE A 75 1.02 -17.20 -5.00
N HIS A 76 1.09 -18.30 -5.78
CA HIS A 76 1.23 -18.27 -7.23
C HIS A 76 0.03 -18.93 -7.91
N THR A 77 -0.20 -18.58 -9.19
CA THR A 77 -1.20 -19.25 -10.03
C THR A 77 -0.76 -20.67 -10.31
N GLY A 78 -1.59 -21.66 -9.97
CA GLY A 78 -1.35 -23.08 -10.26
C GLY A 78 -0.38 -23.81 -9.31
N MET A 79 0.16 -23.16 -8.29
CA MET A 79 0.99 -23.77 -7.27
C MET A 79 0.27 -23.86 -5.93
N LYS A 80 0.51 -24.94 -5.19
CA LYS A 80 0.13 -25.03 -3.77
C LYS A 80 0.99 -24.06 -2.98
N GLU A 81 0.36 -23.42 -2.02
CA GLU A 81 0.98 -22.48 -1.10
C GLU A 81 2.22 -23.08 -0.43
N THR A 82 3.29 -22.31 -0.41
CA THR A 82 4.50 -22.64 0.33
C THR A 82 4.55 -21.71 1.53
N ALA A 83 4.43 -22.26 2.73
CA ALA A 83 4.68 -21.50 3.94
C ALA A 83 6.20 -21.24 4.04
N ILE A 84 6.58 -19.99 4.13
CA ILE A 84 7.96 -19.58 4.40
C ILE A 84 7.99 -19.08 5.84
N TYR A 85 8.69 -19.82 6.70
CA TYR A 85 8.97 -19.37 8.05
C TYR A 85 10.12 -18.36 8.00
N GLY A 86 9.84 -17.13 8.33
CA GLY A 86 10.84 -16.08 8.38
C GLY A 86 10.27 -14.78 7.79
N ALA A 87 9.85 -13.90 8.66
CA ALA A 87 9.22 -12.64 8.30
C ALA A 87 10.10 -11.84 7.34
N ARG A 88 9.59 -11.60 6.14
CA ARG A 88 10.02 -10.43 5.40
C ARG A 88 9.63 -9.23 6.27
N ASP A 89 10.50 -8.23 6.29
CA ASP A 89 10.24 -7.03 7.10
C ASP A 89 9.13 -6.17 6.44
N PHE A 90 7.88 -6.67 6.49
CA PHE A 90 6.67 -5.93 6.13
C PHE A 90 6.08 -5.16 7.32
N TYR A 91 6.89 -4.89 8.34
CA TYR A 91 6.45 -4.16 9.51
C TYR A 91 6.14 -2.69 9.18
N LEU A 92 5.02 -2.48 8.46
CA LEU A 92 4.55 -1.17 8.04
C LEU A 92 4.32 -0.21 9.20
N PRO A 93 3.73 -0.64 10.36
CA PRO A 93 3.56 0.25 11.49
C PRO A 93 4.88 0.90 11.95
N GLY A 94 5.94 0.11 12.07
CA GLY A 94 7.25 0.63 12.48
C GLY A 94 7.93 1.52 11.44
N ARG A 95 7.68 1.28 10.16
CA ARG A 95 8.14 2.18 9.09
C ARG A 95 7.38 3.50 9.10
N PHE A 96 6.08 3.44 9.28
CA PHE A 96 5.21 4.62 9.33
C PHE A 96 5.55 5.52 10.52
N VAL A 97 5.66 4.96 11.73
CA VAL A 97 6.00 5.72 12.95
C VAL A 97 7.38 6.41 12.86
N LYS A 98 8.32 5.82 12.12
CA LYS A 98 9.65 6.41 11.89
C LYS A 98 9.65 7.47 10.78
N ALA A 99 8.63 7.52 9.96
CA ALA A 99 8.52 8.45 8.86
C ALA A 99 8.10 9.84 9.38
N THR A 100 8.93 10.86 9.13
CA THR A 100 8.71 12.23 9.62
C THR A 100 8.29 13.20 8.51
N VAL A 101 8.23 12.72 7.28
CA VAL A 101 7.92 13.56 6.11
C VAL A 101 6.51 13.24 5.64
N GLU A 102 5.65 14.23 5.74
CA GLU A 102 4.28 14.15 5.26
C GLU A 102 4.21 14.29 3.73
N ALA A 103 3.21 13.67 3.13
CA ALA A 103 2.86 13.87 1.73
C ALA A 103 1.39 14.28 1.61
N ILE A 104 1.11 15.25 0.76
CA ILE A 104 -0.24 15.76 0.52
C ILE A 104 -0.73 15.27 -0.84
N LYS A 105 -1.95 14.75 -0.90
CA LYS A 105 -2.60 14.38 -2.15
C LYS A 105 -3.01 15.64 -2.90
N THR A 106 -2.48 15.84 -4.11
CA THR A 106 -2.68 17.08 -4.88
C THR A 106 -4.02 17.15 -5.64
N GLY A 107 -4.73 16.04 -5.78
CA GLY A 107 -5.88 15.95 -6.69
C GLY A 107 -5.51 15.79 -8.16
N VAL A 108 -4.25 16.01 -8.54
CA VAL A 108 -3.76 15.78 -9.90
C VAL A 108 -3.64 14.28 -10.19
N THR A 109 -4.04 13.88 -11.39
CA THR A 109 -3.82 12.53 -11.91
C THR A 109 -3.17 12.61 -13.28
N VAL A 110 -2.28 11.66 -13.58
CA VAL A 110 -1.56 11.59 -14.84
C VAL A 110 -1.74 10.20 -15.45
N GLU A 111 -2.04 10.13 -16.74
CA GLU A 111 -2.12 8.85 -17.45
C GLU A 111 -0.77 8.52 -18.10
N THR A 112 -0.35 7.27 -17.95
CA THR A 112 0.82 6.74 -18.65
C THR A 112 0.43 6.21 -20.03
N GLU A 113 1.38 6.09 -20.94
CA GLU A 113 1.16 5.50 -22.27
C GLU A 113 0.66 4.05 -22.21
N LEU A 114 0.97 3.34 -21.12
CA LEU A 114 0.50 1.96 -20.89
C LEU A 114 -0.93 1.93 -20.31
N GLY A 115 -1.62 3.06 -20.22
CA GLY A 115 -2.99 3.17 -19.72
C GLY A 115 -3.12 3.08 -18.20
N ALA A 116 -2.02 3.16 -17.45
CA ALA A 116 -2.08 3.26 -16.01
C ALA A 116 -2.31 4.71 -15.57
N THR A 117 -3.22 4.93 -14.64
CA THR A 117 -3.43 6.24 -14.02
C THR A 117 -2.58 6.36 -12.75
N LEU A 118 -1.87 7.45 -12.62
CA LEU A 118 -1.08 7.79 -11.45
C LEU A 118 -1.79 8.86 -10.63
N ALA A 119 -1.84 8.68 -9.32
CA ALA A 119 -2.22 9.71 -8.37
C ALA A 119 -0.95 10.45 -7.91
N VAL A 120 -1.03 11.78 -7.86
CA VAL A 120 0.10 12.64 -7.55
C VAL A 120 0.01 13.15 -6.12
N TYR A 121 1.13 13.08 -5.42
CA TYR A 121 1.34 13.59 -4.06
C TYR A 121 2.51 14.56 -4.06
N GLN A 122 2.53 15.47 -3.11
CA GLN A 122 3.60 16.44 -2.97
C GLN A 122 4.07 16.53 -1.53
N GLU A 123 5.37 16.59 -1.34
CA GLU A 123 5.99 16.92 -0.06
C GLU A 123 5.95 18.44 0.12
N PRO A 124 5.32 18.96 1.22
CA PRO A 124 4.96 20.38 1.29
C PRO A 124 6.14 21.33 1.49
N LYS A 125 7.28 20.85 2.00
CA LYS A 125 8.44 21.71 2.30
C LYS A 125 9.37 21.86 1.10
N ARG A 126 9.67 20.75 0.41
CA ARG A 126 10.60 20.71 -0.73
C ARG A 126 9.88 20.80 -2.07
N LEU A 127 8.54 20.66 -2.06
CA LEU A 127 7.68 20.61 -3.23
C LEU A 127 8.03 19.48 -4.21
N LEU A 128 8.66 18.43 -3.71
CA LEU A 128 8.96 17.23 -4.49
C LEU A 128 7.69 16.46 -4.80
N VAL A 129 7.63 15.93 -6.00
CA VAL A 129 6.46 15.24 -6.54
C VAL A 129 6.65 13.73 -6.47
N TYR A 130 5.59 13.03 -6.07
CA TYR A 130 5.55 11.58 -5.96
C TYR A 130 4.32 11.05 -6.69
N ALA A 131 4.53 10.13 -7.61
CA ALA A 131 3.46 9.51 -8.38
C ALA A 131 3.31 8.04 -7.99
N VAL A 132 2.10 7.61 -7.66
CA VAL A 132 1.78 6.23 -7.30
C VAL A 132 0.63 5.70 -8.15
N ASN A 133 0.57 4.38 -8.30
CA ASN A 133 -0.54 3.76 -9.02
C ASN A 133 -1.87 4.09 -8.32
N LYS A 134 -2.77 4.75 -9.07
CA LYS A 134 -4.07 5.22 -8.56
C LYS A 134 -4.98 4.06 -8.13
N ASP A 135 -4.95 2.93 -8.82
CA ASP A 135 -5.78 1.77 -8.46
C ASP A 135 -5.41 1.21 -7.09
N VAL A 136 -4.12 1.31 -6.72
CA VAL A 136 -3.67 0.95 -5.36
C VAL A 136 -4.08 2.01 -4.35
N ALA A 137 -3.86 3.28 -4.64
CA ALA A 137 -4.27 4.39 -3.76
C ALA A 137 -5.78 4.42 -3.52
N ASP A 138 -6.59 4.05 -4.51
CA ASP A 138 -8.05 3.99 -4.43
C ASP A 138 -8.59 2.83 -3.56
N VAL A 139 -7.72 1.99 -3.02
CA VAL A 139 -8.08 1.01 -1.98
C VAL A 139 -8.47 1.72 -0.68
N ILE A 140 -7.98 2.95 -0.47
CA ILE A 140 -8.36 3.78 0.68
C ILE A 140 -9.81 4.24 0.54
N ASP A 141 -10.58 4.10 1.62
CA ASP A 141 -11.93 4.63 1.71
C ASP A 141 -12.15 5.39 3.03
N PHE A 142 -11.98 6.69 2.98
CA PHE A 142 -12.23 7.55 4.14
C PHE A 142 -13.67 7.51 4.67
N LYS A 143 -14.62 7.00 3.87
CA LYS A 143 -16.02 6.85 4.28
C LYS A 143 -16.26 5.61 5.16
N GLN A 144 -15.32 4.68 5.17
CA GLN A 144 -15.39 3.46 6.01
C GLN A 144 -14.77 3.64 7.40
N LEU A 145 -14.26 4.83 7.69
CA LEU A 145 -13.82 5.13 9.06
C LEU A 145 -14.99 5.04 10.02
N SER A 146 -14.80 4.36 11.13
CA SER A 146 -15.74 4.38 12.25
C SER A 146 -15.67 5.73 12.98
N GLU A 147 -16.67 6.07 13.80
CA GLU A 147 -16.69 7.33 14.56
C GLU A 147 -15.49 7.48 15.52
N ASN A 148 -14.87 6.36 15.90
CA ASN A 148 -13.73 6.34 16.82
C ASN A 148 -12.39 6.09 16.12
N GLU A 149 -12.35 6.12 14.80
CA GLU A 149 -11.17 5.82 14.01
C GLU A 149 -10.57 7.09 13.42
N ASP A 150 -9.29 7.34 13.70
CA ASP A 150 -8.59 8.51 13.17
C ASP A 150 -8.43 8.44 11.65
N THR A 151 -8.54 9.60 11.02
CA THR A 151 -8.25 9.75 9.59
C THR A 151 -6.80 9.36 9.32
N PRO A 152 -6.54 8.47 8.34
CA PRO A 152 -5.18 8.07 8.02
C PRO A 152 -4.31 9.26 7.62
N GLU A 153 -3.15 9.38 8.23
CA GLU A 153 -2.09 10.28 7.81
C GLU A 153 -1.35 9.71 6.61
N ILE A 154 -0.67 10.56 5.87
CA ILE A 154 0.07 10.17 4.66
C ILE A 154 1.52 10.57 4.83
N HIS A 155 2.41 9.58 4.95
CA HIS A 155 3.84 9.79 5.15
C HIS A 155 4.68 9.18 4.02
N LEU A 156 5.84 9.77 3.76
CA LEU A 156 6.86 9.17 2.91
C LEU A 156 7.66 8.15 3.72
N THR A 157 7.71 6.92 3.23
CA THR A 157 8.38 5.80 3.88
C THR A 157 9.50 5.23 3.01
N ASN A 158 10.30 4.34 3.58
CA ASN A 158 11.34 3.60 2.86
C ASN A 158 12.34 4.51 2.12
N GLY A 159 12.80 5.60 2.78
CA GLY A 159 13.74 6.55 2.18
C GLY A 159 13.12 7.32 1.00
N ASP A 160 11.90 7.79 1.17
CA ASP A 160 11.11 8.53 0.17
C ASP A 160 10.72 7.70 -1.07
N LYS A 161 10.83 6.36 -1.01
CA LYS A 161 10.48 5.48 -2.14
C LYS A 161 9.03 5.04 -2.15
N ALA A 162 8.29 5.26 -1.06
CA ALA A 162 6.91 4.86 -0.93
C ALA A 162 6.08 5.90 -0.20
N ILE A 163 4.78 5.88 -0.45
CA ILE A 163 3.77 6.63 0.31
C ILE A 163 3.04 5.63 1.17
N CYS A 164 2.92 5.90 2.46
CA CYS A 164 2.18 5.09 3.40
C CYS A 164 1.03 5.89 4.00
N TYR A 165 -0.17 5.35 3.87
CA TYR A 165 -1.34 5.76 4.64
C TYR A 165 -1.36 4.95 5.93
N GLY A 166 -1.50 5.61 7.06
CA GLY A 166 -1.51 4.93 8.34
C GLY A 166 -2.39 5.60 9.38
N ASN A 167 -2.99 4.79 10.21
CA ASN A 167 -3.63 5.17 11.46
C ASN A 167 -3.43 4.05 12.49
N GLU A 168 -4.17 4.07 13.62
CA GLU A 168 -4.03 3.04 14.65
C GLU A 168 -4.50 1.64 14.24
N THR A 169 -5.34 1.52 13.19
CA THR A 169 -6.00 0.26 12.81
C THR A 169 -5.33 -0.44 11.64
N CYS A 170 -4.90 0.31 10.63
CA CYS A 170 -4.27 -0.29 9.46
C CYS A 170 -3.34 0.66 8.71
N TYR A 171 -2.53 0.08 7.82
CA TYR A 171 -1.53 0.76 7.01
C TYR A 171 -1.61 0.27 5.57
N LEU A 172 -1.48 1.18 4.60
CA LEU A 172 -1.30 0.85 3.20
C LEU A 172 -0.08 1.58 2.67
N GLU A 173 0.95 0.85 2.28
CA GLU A 173 2.15 1.37 1.62
C GLU A 173 2.05 1.14 0.11
N VAL A 174 2.35 2.18 -0.67
CA VAL A 174 2.37 2.14 -2.14
C VAL A 174 3.72 2.69 -2.61
N TRP A 175 4.45 1.92 -3.39
CA TRP A 175 5.73 2.35 -3.94
C TRP A 175 5.51 3.39 -5.04
N ARG A 176 6.29 4.45 -5.00
CA ARG A 176 6.27 5.48 -6.05
C ARG A 176 6.85 4.95 -7.35
N MET A 177 6.38 5.50 -8.44
CA MET A 177 7.10 5.42 -9.70
C MET A 177 8.22 6.45 -9.67
N ASP A 178 9.44 6.06 -10.02
CA ASP A 178 10.53 7.02 -10.16
C ASP A 178 10.38 7.73 -11.50
N ILE A 179 10.32 9.06 -11.45
CA ILE A 179 10.20 9.90 -12.65
C ILE A 179 11.41 9.68 -13.57
N ASN A 180 12.58 9.42 -12.99
CA ASN A 180 13.80 9.17 -13.76
C ASN A 180 13.76 7.84 -14.53
N ASP A 181 12.96 6.87 -14.10
CA ASP A 181 12.78 5.60 -14.80
C ASP A 181 11.76 5.71 -15.95
N MET A 182 11.07 6.85 -16.10
CA MET A 182 10.17 7.09 -17.21
C MET A 182 10.94 7.52 -18.46
N PRO A 183 10.49 7.10 -19.68
CA PRO A 183 11.06 7.59 -20.93
C PRO A 183 11.00 9.12 -21.04
N GLU A 184 12.02 9.73 -21.67
CA GLU A 184 12.12 11.19 -21.81
C GLU A 184 10.97 11.82 -22.63
N ASP A 185 10.43 11.08 -23.58
CA ASP A 185 9.30 11.48 -24.40
C ASP A 185 7.92 11.23 -23.75
N CYS A 186 7.90 10.55 -22.58
CA CYS A 186 6.68 10.21 -21.88
C CYS A 186 5.89 11.47 -21.45
N PRO A 187 4.64 11.66 -21.90
CA PRO A 187 3.83 12.81 -21.51
C PRO A 187 3.63 12.90 -19.98
N ALA A 188 3.51 11.76 -19.30
CA ALA A 188 3.38 11.71 -17.85
C ALA A 188 4.61 12.31 -17.14
N LYS A 189 5.82 11.98 -17.61
CA LYS A 189 7.08 12.54 -17.09
C LYS A 189 7.08 14.06 -17.20
N LYS A 190 6.77 14.59 -18.37
CA LYS A 190 6.74 16.06 -18.62
C LYS A 190 5.76 16.79 -17.71
N VAL A 191 4.59 16.20 -17.45
CA VAL A 191 3.63 16.78 -16.50
C VAL A 191 4.17 16.78 -15.09
N LEU A 192 4.75 15.67 -14.63
CA LEU A 192 5.31 15.57 -13.28
C LEU A 192 6.48 16.54 -13.06
N GLU A 193 7.38 16.66 -14.04
CA GLU A 193 8.49 17.62 -14.01
C GLU A 193 8.00 19.09 -14.02
N ALA A 194 6.93 19.38 -14.77
CA ALA A 194 6.38 20.73 -14.86
C ALA A 194 5.72 21.22 -13.54
N ILE A 195 5.24 20.30 -12.69
CA ILE A 195 4.64 20.65 -11.40
C ILE A 195 5.61 20.52 -10.23
N GLU A 196 6.77 19.91 -10.43
CA GLU A 196 7.80 19.84 -9.41
C GLU A 196 8.32 21.23 -9.04
N GLY A 197 8.48 21.53 -7.76
CA GLY A 197 8.86 22.85 -7.28
C GLY A 197 7.74 23.90 -7.29
N THR A 198 6.53 23.55 -7.79
CA THR A 198 5.34 24.42 -7.76
C THR A 198 4.32 23.85 -6.79
N GLN A 199 3.77 24.67 -5.91
CA GLN A 199 2.73 24.21 -4.99
C GLN A 199 1.42 23.90 -5.76
N VAL A 200 0.95 22.64 -5.65
CA VAL A 200 -0.24 22.13 -6.38
C VAL A 200 -1.31 21.49 -5.47
N PHE A 201 -1.23 21.73 -4.17
CA PHE A 201 -2.20 21.28 -3.16
C PHE A 201 -2.87 22.48 -2.47
#